data_bb5f1c35dda9da5120052806ea996f22
#
_entry.id   bb5f1c35dda9da5120052806ea996f22
#
_cell.length_a   1.000
_cell.length_b   1.000
_cell.length_c   1.000
_cell.angle_alpha   90.00
_cell.angle_beta   90.00
_cell.angle_gamma   90.00
#
_symmetry.space_group_name_H-M   'P 1'
#
loop_
_entity.id
_entity.type
_entity.pdbx_description
1 polymer ?
#
loop_
_entity_poly.entity_id
_entity_poly.type
_entity_poly.pdbx_seq_one_letter_code
_entity_poly.pdbx_strand_id
1 'polypeptide(L)'
;MRVLLIALQQTTDGPASPEEQRHWTEQGAPMRLARLEEDHALALTCAMRDGGRLAPMLLCQKNSRLHRRAAALNLPILTAGGPMDFMRLWLWQRKHKHLLVQTFGESGMAIGRRVLTMRPPSSTLLSHAFLLRAPRPEVCFGKGMLAAHKILCGSSYVRDRIAKASGITEGETAWRGPKKRALPLTDDTLTLAAPGMSIEGFEPAPEWPAEPTEGQRFVFCMGDALTPRSGAHIVIRAMAAIWQRRDLPAWEVRAAGGGPRFQEVLDEAESLGVQSRLCLLNEQSLPHLLRTCHAWIAPGSAPDELPETLGAGQAAQTPVICGQSALHEQRLAAAPDAACMFEENNPQSLAECMINVMTDAAQRRRIVEAGNALRPGLSHESFALATCTRHEGWCSQLGWLEKNSPPQAPVQS
;
A
#
# COMPACT_ATOMS: atom_id res chain seq x y z
N MET A 1 -19.60 10.99 15.86
CA MET A 1 -18.32 11.76 15.90
C MET A 1 -17.94 12.23 14.50
N ARG A 2 -17.50 13.49 14.33
CA ARG A 2 -17.08 14.00 12.99
C ARG A 2 -15.62 13.71 12.70
N VAL A 3 -15.35 13.28 11.47
CA VAL A 3 -14.01 12.95 10.98
C VAL A 3 -13.74 13.71 9.69
N LEU A 4 -12.60 14.39 9.60
CA LEU A 4 -12.11 15.02 8.39
C LEU A 4 -10.99 14.15 7.80
N LEU A 5 -11.20 13.65 6.60
CA LEU A 5 -10.23 12.87 5.84
C LEU A 5 -9.60 13.77 4.78
N ILE A 6 -8.28 13.91 4.77
CA ILE A 6 -7.55 14.82 3.88
C ILE A 6 -6.64 14.04 2.95
N ALA A 7 -7.03 13.96 1.67
CA ALA A 7 -6.26 13.35 0.60
C ALA A 7 -6.20 14.31 -0.60
N LEU A 8 -5.04 14.91 -0.83
CA LEU A 8 -4.86 16.02 -1.78
C LEU A 8 -3.90 15.68 -2.93
N GLN A 9 -3.83 14.43 -3.31
CA GLN A 9 -3.08 14.03 -4.48
C GLN A 9 -3.81 14.42 -5.76
N GLN A 10 -3.04 14.73 -6.81
CA GLN A 10 -3.56 14.86 -8.16
C GLN A 10 -3.26 13.58 -8.93
N THR A 11 -4.24 12.73 -9.10
CA THR A 11 -4.13 11.54 -9.94
C THR A 11 -5.18 11.58 -11.05
N THR A 12 -4.88 10.96 -12.19
CA THR A 12 -5.76 10.88 -13.35
C THR A 12 -6.38 9.49 -13.47
N ASP A 13 -7.56 9.37 -14.08
CA ASP A 13 -8.29 8.09 -14.24
C ASP A 13 -7.76 7.22 -15.39
N GLY A 14 -6.97 7.78 -16.30
CA GLY A 14 -6.48 7.10 -17.48
C GLY A 14 -5.16 6.34 -17.26
N PRO A 15 -4.79 5.47 -18.20
CA PRO A 15 -3.39 5.12 -18.32
C PRO A 15 -2.59 6.41 -18.42
N ALA A 16 -1.44 6.45 -17.75
CA ALA A 16 -0.58 7.63 -17.80
C ALA A 16 -0.30 8.01 -19.25
N SER A 17 -0.34 9.30 -19.55
CA SER A 17 0.12 9.78 -20.85
C SER A 17 1.58 9.35 -21.08
N PRO A 18 2.08 9.28 -22.34
CA PRO A 18 3.48 8.94 -22.60
C PRO A 18 4.48 9.87 -21.89
N GLU A 19 4.08 11.11 -21.57
CA GLU A 19 4.87 12.03 -20.75
C GLU A 19 4.79 11.70 -19.26
N GLU A 20 3.61 11.37 -18.76
CA GLU A 20 3.42 10.86 -17.40
C GLU A 20 4.09 9.50 -17.23
N GLN A 21 4.04 8.62 -18.23
CA GLN A 21 4.77 7.34 -18.24
C GLN A 21 6.27 7.57 -18.21
N ARG A 22 6.83 8.51 -18.97
CA ARG A 22 8.24 8.91 -18.87
C ARG A 22 8.58 9.49 -17.49
N HIS A 23 7.72 10.32 -16.94
CA HIS A 23 7.87 10.87 -15.60
C HIS A 23 7.73 9.78 -14.52
N TRP A 24 6.90 8.75 -14.77
CA TRP A 24 6.81 7.54 -13.94
C TRP A 24 8.07 6.70 -13.98
N THR A 25 8.72 6.61 -15.13
CA THR A 25 9.95 5.85 -15.29
C THR A 25 11.13 6.53 -14.60
N GLU A 26 11.13 7.84 -14.50
CA GLU A 26 12.15 8.60 -13.79
C GLU A 26 11.88 8.72 -12.28
N GLN A 27 10.61 8.75 -11.87
CA GLN A 27 10.19 8.92 -10.47
C GLN A 27 9.34 7.75 -9.92
N GLY A 28 9.05 6.75 -10.68
CA GLY A 28 8.39 5.43 -10.53
C GLY A 28 7.37 5.20 -9.41
N ALA A 29 7.72 5.40 -8.17
CA ALA A 29 6.86 5.12 -7.03
C ALA A 29 5.82 6.22 -6.65
N PRO A 30 6.05 7.54 -6.88
CA PRO A 30 5.20 8.56 -6.27
C PRO A 30 3.73 8.52 -6.68
N MET A 31 3.42 8.21 -7.94
CA MET A 31 2.03 8.23 -8.42
C MET A 31 1.24 6.99 -8.04
N ARG A 32 1.87 5.81 -8.03
CA ARG A 32 1.22 4.58 -7.52
C ARG A 32 0.88 4.73 -6.05
N LEU A 33 1.81 5.25 -5.26
CA LEU A 33 1.58 5.55 -3.84
C LEU A 33 0.47 6.58 -3.64
N ALA A 34 0.43 7.63 -4.47
CA ALA A 34 -0.63 8.62 -4.41
C ALA A 34 -2.00 8.02 -4.72
N ARG A 35 -2.10 7.12 -5.72
CA ARG A 35 -3.34 6.39 -6.02
C ARG A 35 -3.74 5.47 -4.87
N LEU A 36 -2.80 4.76 -4.29
CA LEU A 36 -3.04 3.88 -3.16
C LEU A 36 -3.54 4.68 -1.94
N GLU A 37 -2.97 5.85 -1.66
CA GLU A 37 -3.45 6.76 -0.61
C GLU A 37 -4.86 7.27 -0.87
N GLU A 38 -5.22 7.59 -2.13
CA GLU A 38 -6.58 7.95 -2.53
C GLU A 38 -7.57 6.79 -2.34
N ASP A 39 -7.20 5.59 -2.74
CA ASP A 39 -8.04 4.40 -2.60
C ASP A 39 -8.28 4.06 -1.12
N HIS A 40 -7.26 4.20 -0.26
CA HIS A 40 -7.43 4.07 1.18
C HIS A 40 -8.35 5.17 1.77
N ALA A 41 -8.20 6.41 1.33
CA ALA A 41 -9.06 7.50 1.79
C ALA A 41 -10.52 7.26 1.38
N LEU A 42 -10.75 6.77 0.17
CA LEU A 42 -12.08 6.44 -0.33
C LEU A 42 -12.70 5.30 0.47
N ALA A 43 -11.98 4.18 0.61
CA ALA A 43 -12.45 3.00 1.35
C ALA A 43 -12.75 3.36 2.82
N LEU A 44 -11.90 4.15 3.47
CA LEU A 44 -12.11 4.61 4.83
C LEU A 44 -13.35 5.51 4.95
N THR A 45 -13.58 6.39 3.97
CA THR A 45 -14.78 7.24 3.94
C THR A 45 -16.05 6.39 3.83
N CYS A 46 -16.05 5.37 2.95
CA CYS A 46 -17.16 4.43 2.81
C CYS A 46 -17.40 3.66 4.11
N ALA A 47 -16.36 3.06 4.68
CA ALA A 47 -16.48 2.29 5.92
C ALA A 47 -17.01 3.12 7.09
N MET A 48 -16.60 4.38 7.22
CA MET A 48 -17.13 5.28 8.25
C MET A 48 -18.60 5.66 8.03
N ARG A 49 -18.99 5.91 6.76
CA ARG A 49 -20.38 6.19 6.40
C ARG A 49 -21.27 5.01 6.75
N ASP A 50 -20.86 3.82 6.35
CA ASP A 50 -21.65 2.59 6.48
C ASP A 50 -21.70 2.10 7.94
N GLY A 51 -20.63 2.31 8.71
CA GLY A 51 -20.57 2.01 10.14
C GLY A 51 -21.41 2.96 11.03
N GLY A 52 -21.74 4.15 10.54
CA GLY A 52 -22.67 5.11 11.18
C GLY A 52 -22.20 5.77 12.48
N ARG A 53 -21.15 5.31 13.15
CA ARG A 53 -20.61 5.89 14.40
C ARG A 53 -19.70 7.09 14.16
N LEU A 54 -18.96 7.07 13.06
CA LEU A 54 -18.09 8.13 12.61
C LEU A 54 -18.72 8.78 11.37
N ALA A 55 -18.86 10.10 11.37
CA ALA A 55 -19.43 10.84 10.26
C ALA A 55 -18.29 11.48 9.46
N PRO A 56 -17.89 10.90 8.32
CA PRO A 56 -16.77 11.38 7.53
C PRO A 56 -17.10 12.66 6.77
N MET A 57 -16.06 13.42 6.46
CA MET A 57 -16.02 14.49 5.47
C MET A 57 -14.71 14.38 4.73
N LEU A 58 -14.75 14.12 3.43
CA LEU A 58 -13.56 13.96 2.60
C LEU A 58 -13.15 15.31 2.00
N LEU A 59 -11.94 15.76 2.30
CA LEU A 59 -11.32 16.91 1.65
C LEU A 59 -10.39 16.41 0.54
N CYS A 60 -10.73 16.70 -0.70
CA CYS A 60 -9.94 16.31 -1.86
C CYS A 60 -9.83 17.47 -2.85
N GLN A 61 -8.94 17.35 -3.82
CA GLN A 61 -8.78 18.34 -4.87
C GLN A 61 -9.95 18.28 -5.84
N LYS A 62 -10.47 19.45 -6.22
CA LYS A 62 -11.55 19.57 -7.20
C LYS A 62 -11.13 18.95 -8.54
N ASN A 63 -12.03 18.16 -9.15
CA ASN A 63 -11.82 17.45 -10.41
C ASN A 63 -10.71 16.37 -10.39
N SER A 64 -10.16 16.00 -9.23
CA SER A 64 -9.25 14.84 -9.13
C SER A 64 -10.00 13.52 -9.35
N ARG A 65 -9.24 12.43 -9.57
CA ARG A 65 -9.77 11.06 -9.61
C ARG A 65 -10.58 10.76 -8.35
N LEU A 66 -10.02 11.07 -7.18
CA LEU A 66 -10.70 10.86 -5.90
C LEU A 66 -12.01 11.63 -5.80
N HIS A 67 -12.04 12.90 -6.24
CA HIS A 67 -13.25 13.73 -6.24
C HIS A 67 -14.37 13.09 -7.08
N ARG A 68 -14.06 12.64 -8.31
CA ARG A 68 -15.07 12.01 -9.20
C ARG A 68 -15.60 10.70 -8.62
N ARG A 69 -14.72 9.84 -8.09
CA ARG A 69 -15.10 8.57 -7.47
C ARG A 69 -15.95 8.76 -6.21
N ALA A 70 -15.55 9.70 -5.36
CA ALA A 70 -16.31 10.02 -4.16
C ALA A 70 -17.68 10.62 -4.48
N ALA A 71 -17.78 11.48 -5.50
CA ALA A 71 -19.05 12.02 -5.97
C ALA A 71 -19.98 10.93 -6.54
N ALA A 72 -19.44 9.99 -7.32
CA ALA A 72 -20.20 8.85 -7.84
C ALA A 72 -20.77 7.95 -6.73
N LEU A 73 -20.10 7.89 -5.57
CA LEU A 73 -20.55 7.15 -4.38
C LEU A 73 -21.39 7.98 -3.42
N ASN A 74 -21.78 9.21 -3.79
CA ASN A 74 -22.53 10.16 -2.96
C ASN A 74 -21.89 10.38 -1.58
N LEU A 75 -20.57 10.46 -1.51
CA LEU A 75 -19.86 10.71 -0.26
C LEU A 75 -19.86 12.21 0.08
N PRO A 76 -19.82 12.58 1.37
CA PRO A 76 -19.72 13.98 1.77
C PRO A 76 -18.33 14.53 1.47
N ILE A 77 -18.26 15.54 0.56
CA ILE A 77 -17.02 16.07 0.01
C ILE A 77 -16.89 17.55 0.33
N LEU A 78 -15.68 17.97 0.69
CA LEU A 78 -15.19 19.34 0.58
C LEU A 78 -14.08 19.38 -0.47
N THR A 79 -14.04 20.43 -1.26
CA THR A 79 -12.99 20.63 -2.26
C THR A 79 -11.90 21.56 -1.75
N ALA A 80 -10.67 21.31 -2.20
CA ALA A 80 -9.53 22.20 -2.00
C ALA A 80 -9.09 22.73 -3.36
N GLY A 81 -9.08 24.03 -3.55
CA GLY A 81 -8.67 24.61 -4.83
C GLY A 81 -8.68 26.14 -4.86
N GLY A 82 -9.32 26.80 -3.90
CA GLY A 82 -9.39 28.23 -3.87
C GLY A 82 -9.67 28.83 -2.49
N PRO A 83 -9.65 30.16 -2.37
CA PRO A 83 -9.90 30.86 -1.10
C PRO A 83 -11.27 30.54 -0.49
N MET A 84 -12.30 30.38 -1.32
CA MET A 84 -13.65 30.02 -0.89
C MET A 84 -13.73 28.64 -0.29
N ASP A 85 -12.95 27.68 -0.79
CA ASP A 85 -12.89 26.32 -0.26
C ASP A 85 -12.27 26.31 1.14
N PHE A 86 -11.22 27.10 1.35
CA PHE A 86 -10.64 27.30 2.68
C PHE A 86 -11.64 27.94 3.65
N MET A 87 -12.42 28.89 3.20
CA MET A 87 -13.47 29.50 4.03
C MET A 87 -14.55 28.46 4.39
N ARG A 88 -15.00 27.65 3.43
CA ARG A 88 -15.96 26.55 3.69
C ARG A 88 -15.40 25.54 4.70
N LEU A 89 -14.14 25.11 4.55
CA LEU A 89 -13.47 24.24 5.51
C LEU A 89 -13.38 24.87 6.90
N TRP A 90 -13.01 26.15 6.98
CA TRP A 90 -12.95 26.91 8.23
C TRP A 90 -14.30 27.03 8.92
N LEU A 91 -15.37 27.35 8.18
CA LEU A 91 -16.73 27.39 8.71
C LEU A 91 -17.22 26.02 9.15
N TRP A 92 -16.95 24.98 8.38
CA TRP A 92 -17.35 23.61 8.70
C TRP A 92 -16.68 23.14 9.98
N GLN A 93 -15.36 23.28 10.11
CA GLN A 93 -14.65 22.79 11.30
C GLN A 93 -15.05 23.51 12.61
N ARG A 94 -15.44 24.79 12.55
CA ARG A 94 -15.85 25.55 13.73
C ARG A 94 -17.18 25.08 14.34
N LYS A 95 -18.00 24.41 13.56
CA LYS A 95 -19.29 23.84 14.03
C LYS A 95 -19.09 22.64 14.94
N HIS A 96 -17.89 22.08 15.02
CA HIS A 96 -17.64 20.83 15.74
C HIS A 96 -16.66 21.06 16.89
N LYS A 97 -17.09 20.78 18.13
CA LYS A 97 -16.26 20.88 19.34
C LYS A 97 -15.10 19.86 19.30
N HIS A 98 -15.39 18.65 18.88
CA HIS A 98 -14.44 17.54 18.76
C HIS A 98 -14.28 17.17 17.28
N LEU A 99 -13.06 17.01 16.82
CA LEU A 99 -12.76 16.66 15.44
C LEU A 99 -11.58 15.68 15.38
N LEU A 100 -11.76 14.56 14.69
CA LEU A 100 -10.67 13.71 14.27
C LEU A 100 -10.25 14.13 12.85
N VAL A 101 -8.97 14.30 12.61
CA VAL A 101 -8.40 14.61 11.29
C VAL A 101 -7.44 13.50 10.90
N GLN A 102 -7.78 12.79 9.83
CA GLN A 102 -6.91 11.81 9.20
C GLN A 102 -6.30 12.42 7.94
N THR A 103 -4.99 12.36 7.84
CA THR A 103 -4.24 12.83 6.67
C THR A 103 -3.59 11.66 5.95
N PHE A 104 -3.55 11.72 4.62
CA PHE A 104 -2.92 10.74 3.75
C PHE A 104 -1.73 11.39 3.04
N GLY A 105 -0.55 10.79 3.23
CA GLY A 105 0.69 11.26 2.65
C GLY A 105 1.16 12.64 3.09
N GLU A 106 2.26 13.09 2.52
CA GLU A 106 2.89 14.38 2.86
C GLU A 106 1.99 15.60 2.55
N SER A 107 1.31 15.57 1.40
CA SER A 107 0.43 16.67 0.95
C SER A 107 -0.76 16.86 1.90
N GLY A 108 -1.36 15.76 2.34
CA GLY A 108 -2.44 15.77 3.32
C GLY A 108 -1.98 16.34 4.68
N MET A 109 -0.77 15.99 5.11
CA MET A 109 -0.21 16.47 6.37
C MET A 109 0.01 17.99 6.38
N ALA A 110 0.46 18.57 5.27
CA ALA A 110 0.68 20.03 5.17
C ALA A 110 -0.63 20.81 5.38
N ILE A 111 -1.75 20.31 4.85
CA ILE A 111 -3.08 20.92 5.05
C ILE A 111 -3.62 20.60 6.44
N GLY A 112 -3.43 19.37 6.93
CA GLY A 112 -3.81 18.99 8.30
C GLY A 112 -3.25 19.96 9.34
N ARG A 113 -2.01 20.39 9.17
CA ARG A 113 -1.39 21.42 10.00
C ARG A 113 -2.13 22.76 9.94
N ARG A 114 -2.55 23.22 8.75
CA ARG A 114 -3.33 24.44 8.62
C ARG A 114 -4.68 24.32 9.34
N VAL A 115 -5.34 23.18 9.23
CA VAL A 115 -6.57 22.88 9.96
C VAL A 115 -6.35 23.03 11.48
N LEU A 116 -5.24 22.48 12.00
CA LEU A 116 -4.86 22.60 13.40
C LEU A 116 -4.72 24.05 13.87
N THR A 117 -4.05 24.88 13.07
CA THR A 117 -3.78 26.30 13.44
C THR A 117 -5.02 27.17 13.38
N MET A 118 -6.01 26.83 12.56
CA MET A 118 -7.23 27.59 12.38
C MET A 118 -8.30 27.32 13.45
N ARG A 119 -8.13 26.32 14.31
CA ARG A 119 -9.14 25.94 15.29
C ARG A 119 -9.10 26.81 16.54
N PRO A 120 -10.30 27.13 17.13
CA PRO A 120 -10.35 27.84 18.39
C PRO A 120 -9.68 27.04 19.51
N PRO A 121 -9.08 27.70 20.52
CA PRO A 121 -8.43 27.04 21.65
C PRO A 121 -9.36 26.13 22.48
N SER A 122 -10.66 26.41 22.48
CA SER A 122 -11.69 25.63 23.18
C SER A 122 -12.08 24.32 22.50
N SER A 123 -11.62 24.10 21.27
CA SER A 123 -11.90 22.88 20.51
C SER A 123 -10.79 21.84 20.69
N THR A 124 -11.18 20.57 20.77
CA THR A 124 -10.23 19.45 20.79
C THR A 124 -10.13 18.81 19.42
N LEU A 125 -8.91 18.40 19.05
CA LEU A 125 -8.61 17.78 17.78
C LEU A 125 -7.64 16.62 17.99
N LEU A 126 -8.02 15.45 17.47
CA LEU A 126 -7.13 14.32 17.30
C LEU A 126 -6.62 14.31 15.85
N SER A 127 -5.32 14.44 15.68
CA SER A 127 -4.66 14.35 14.36
C SER A 127 -3.99 13.00 14.21
N HIS A 128 -4.32 12.33 13.12
CA HIS A 128 -3.76 11.05 12.70
C HIS A 128 -3.19 11.18 11.30
N ALA A 129 -2.01 10.66 11.06
CA ALA A 129 -1.38 10.63 9.74
C ALA A 129 -1.19 9.20 9.28
N PHE A 130 -1.47 8.91 8.02
CA PHE A 130 -1.14 7.66 7.36
C PHE A 130 -0.04 7.88 6.33
N LEU A 131 1.06 7.14 6.44
CA LEU A 131 2.25 7.28 5.63
C LEU A 131 2.66 5.94 5.04
N LEU A 132 2.65 5.86 3.72
CA LEU A 132 3.12 4.69 2.96
C LEU A 132 4.64 4.72 2.73
N ARG A 133 5.25 5.90 2.77
CA ARG A 133 6.70 6.07 2.64
C ARG A 133 7.23 7.01 3.71
N ALA A 134 8.49 6.86 4.03
CA ALA A 134 9.17 7.80 4.89
C ALA A 134 9.20 9.19 4.21
N PRO A 135 8.59 10.21 4.83
CA PRO A 135 8.56 11.54 4.27
C PRO A 135 9.97 12.12 4.18
N ARG A 136 10.17 13.11 3.32
CA ARG A 136 11.48 13.78 3.18
C ARG A 136 11.89 14.46 4.47
N PRO A 137 13.20 14.46 4.83
CA PRO A 137 13.66 15.06 6.08
C PRO A 137 13.18 16.50 6.28
N GLU A 138 13.17 17.33 5.24
CA GLU A 138 12.74 18.72 5.30
C GLU A 138 11.25 18.87 5.64
N VAL A 139 10.44 17.89 5.24
CA VAL A 139 9.00 17.83 5.53
C VAL A 139 8.74 17.19 6.88
N CYS A 140 9.50 16.15 7.23
CA CYS A 140 9.38 15.42 8.49
C CYS A 140 9.71 16.24 9.71
N PHE A 141 10.78 17.05 9.63
CA PHE A 141 11.34 17.78 10.76
C PHE A 141 10.92 19.23 10.79
N GLY A 142 10.37 19.75 9.70
CA GLY A 142 9.61 20.97 9.74
C GLY A 142 8.42 20.80 10.69
N LYS A 143 7.98 21.86 11.36
CA LYS A 143 6.87 21.93 12.34
C LYS A 143 5.55 21.19 11.97
N GLY A 144 5.49 20.43 10.86
CA GLY A 144 4.31 19.79 10.28
C GLY A 144 3.99 18.40 10.81
N MET A 145 4.98 17.51 10.92
CA MET A 145 4.75 16.14 11.39
C MET A 145 4.52 16.05 12.90
N LEU A 146 5.12 16.96 13.64
CA LEU A 146 4.94 17.11 15.09
C LEU A 146 3.53 17.57 15.48
N ALA A 147 2.65 17.80 14.49
CA ALA A 147 1.24 18.09 14.70
C ALA A 147 0.33 16.86 14.64
N ALA A 148 0.85 15.67 14.37
CA ALA A 148 0.09 14.43 14.44
C ALA A 148 0.22 13.80 15.84
N HIS A 149 -0.90 13.45 16.45
CA HIS A 149 -0.93 12.72 17.73
C HIS A 149 -0.60 11.24 17.53
N LYS A 150 -0.98 10.72 16.36
CA LYS A 150 -0.80 9.32 15.95
C LYS A 150 -0.33 9.26 14.50
N ILE A 151 0.56 8.33 14.21
CA ILE A 151 1.07 8.09 12.87
C ILE A 151 0.95 6.60 12.56
N LEU A 152 0.22 6.29 11.52
CA LEU A 152 0.07 4.95 10.98
C LEU A 152 1.10 4.76 9.87
N CYS A 153 2.03 3.87 10.07
CA CYS A 153 3.12 3.58 9.14
C CYS A 153 2.80 2.34 8.31
N GLY A 154 2.92 2.44 7.00
CA GLY A 154 2.66 1.33 6.07
C GLY A 154 3.66 0.18 6.20
N SER A 155 4.86 0.44 6.74
CA SER A 155 5.89 -0.58 6.96
C SER A 155 6.76 -0.25 8.18
N SER A 156 7.46 -1.27 8.69
CA SER A 156 8.47 -1.11 9.74
C SER A 156 9.58 -0.16 9.31
N TYR A 157 10.02 -0.21 8.06
CA TYR A 157 11.00 0.71 7.50
C TYR A 157 10.54 2.18 7.62
N VAL A 158 9.30 2.48 7.25
CA VAL A 158 8.73 3.83 7.38
C VAL A 158 8.68 4.26 8.84
N ARG A 159 8.22 3.37 9.74
CA ARG A 159 8.19 3.62 11.19
C ARG A 159 9.58 3.97 11.72
N ASP A 160 10.56 3.12 11.44
CA ASP A 160 11.92 3.26 12.00
C ASP A 160 12.63 4.51 11.46
N ARG A 161 12.42 4.85 10.18
CA ARG A 161 12.88 6.09 9.59
C ARG A 161 12.27 7.31 10.29
N ILE A 162 10.98 7.28 10.59
CA ILE A 162 10.29 8.34 11.33
C ILE A 162 10.82 8.42 12.77
N ALA A 163 10.90 7.28 13.46
CA ALA A 163 11.40 7.21 14.83
C ALA A 163 12.82 7.79 14.96
N LYS A 164 13.73 7.30 14.11
CA LYS A 164 15.12 7.79 14.07
C LYS A 164 15.21 9.29 13.83
N ALA A 165 14.41 9.76 12.92
CA ALA A 165 14.46 11.12 12.46
C ALA A 165 13.77 12.11 13.40
N SER A 166 12.73 11.68 14.15
CA SER A 166 12.01 12.51 15.11
C SER A 166 12.51 12.39 16.55
N GLY A 167 13.40 11.42 16.81
CA GLY A 167 13.87 11.08 18.16
C GLY A 167 12.75 10.53 19.06
N ILE A 168 11.69 9.96 18.45
CA ILE A 168 10.59 9.33 19.18
C ILE A 168 11.02 7.90 19.50
N THR A 169 11.03 7.56 20.78
CA THR A 169 11.22 6.19 21.25
C THR A 169 9.87 5.46 21.43
N GLU A 170 9.88 4.13 21.42
CA GLU A 170 8.68 3.33 21.71
C GLU A 170 8.07 3.73 23.05
N GLY A 171 6.76 3.96 23.08
CA GLY A 171 6.03 4.37 24.27
C GLY A 171 5.99 5.87 24.56
N GLU A 172 6.72 6.71 23.80
CA GLU A 172 6.64 8.16 23.97
C GLU A 172 5.52 8.80 23.15
N THR A 173 4.79 9.71 23.80
CA THR A 173 3.81 10.55 23.10
C THR A 173 4.55 11.67 22.35
N ALA A 174 4.62 11.57 21.02
CA ALA A 174 5.36 12.51 20.16
C ALA A 174 4.69 13.87 19.97
N TRP A 175 3.67 14.20 20.73
CA TRP A 175 3.05 15.51 20.65
C TRP A 175 4.00 16.60 21.16
N ARG A 176 4.64 17.32 20.27
CA ARG A 176 5.45 18.52 20.56
C ARG A 176 4.73 19.83 20.21
N GLY A 177 3.42 19.76 19.99
CA GLY A 177 2.56 20.93 19.85
C GLY A 177 2.30 21.62 21.19
N PRO A 178 1.46 22.70 21.20
CA PRO A 178 1.12 23.38 22.45
C PRO A 178 0.61 22.41 23.50
N LYS A 179 1.16 22.44 24.73
CA LYS A 179 0.81 21.53 25.84
C LYS A 179 -0.71 21.42 26.10
N LYS A 180 -1.47 22.49 25.81
CA LYS A 180 -2.95 22.51 25.91
C LYS A 180 -3.68 21.60 24.91
N ARG A 181 -2.99 20.99 23.94
CA ARG A 181 -3.57 20.08 22.93
C ARG A 181 -3.08 18.65 23.04
N ALA A 182 -2.27 18.33 24.06
CA ALA A 182 -1.92 16.95 24.34
C ALA A 182 -3.20 16.17 24.71
N LEU A 183 -3.36 14.99 24.13
CA LEU A 183 -4.50 14.10 24.39
C LEU A 183 -4.03 12.93 25.26
N PRO A 184 -4.82 12.49 26.24
CA PRO A 184 -4.48 11.36 27.11
C PRO A 184 -4.74 10.03 26.37
N LEU A 185 -3.98 9.77 25.29
CA LEU A 185 -4.02 8.51 24.57
C LEU A 185 -2.85 7.64 25.02
N THR A 186 -3.16 6.40 25.39
CA THR A 186 -2.20 5.46 25.97
C THR A 186 -1.46 4.62 24.93
N ASP A 187 -1.98 4.57 23.68
CA ASP A 187 -1.40 3.75 22.63
C ASP A 187 -0.15 4.41 22.05
N ASP A 188 0.69 3.62 21.38
CA ASP A 188 1.89 4.08 20.70
C ASP A 188 1.58 5.18 19.67
N THR A 189 2.49 6.14 19.60
CA THR A 189 2.39 7.23 18.61
C THR A 189 2.63 6.72 17.19
N LEU A 190 3.59 5.81 17.02
CA LEU A 190 3.92 5.18 15.76
C LEU A 190 3.34 3.77 15.76
N THR A 191 2.37 3.50 14.90
CA THR A 191 1.76 2.18 14.77
C THR A 191 1.94 1.64 13.36
N LEU A 192 2.03 0.31 13.24
CA LEU A 192 2.13 -0.35 11.95
C LEU A 192 0.73 -0.73 11.45
N ALA A 193 0.50 -0.55 10.15
CA ALA A 193 -0.61 -1.15 9.44
C ALA A 193 -0.19 -1.44 8.01
N ALA A 194 -0.20 -2.69 7.63
CA ALA A 194 0.00 -3.07 6.24
C ALA A 194 -1.10 -2.41 5.39
N PRO A 195 -0.73 -1.67 4.34
CA PRO A 195 -1.71 -1.05 3.46
C PRO A 195 -2.52 -2.13 2.74
N GLY A 196 -3.79 -1.87 2.50
CA GLY A 196 -4.64 -2.70 1.65
C GLY A 196 -4.34 -2.47 0.17
N MET A 197 -4.84 -3.36 -0.66
CA MET A 197 -4.77 -3.26 -2.12
C MET A 197 -6.14 -3.56 -2.74
N SER A 198 -6.32 -3.24 -4.01
CA SER A 198 -7.47 -3.76 -4.75
C SER A 198 -7.29 -5.25 -4.97
N ILE A 199 -8.24 -6.04 -4.51
CA ILE A 199 -8.31 -7.49 -4.77
C ILE A 199 -9.32 -7.84 -5.86
N GLU A 200 -9.97 -6.84 -6.42
CA GLU A 200 -10.94 -7.00 -7.52
C GLU A 200 -10.23 -7.54 -8.77
N GLY A 201 -10.78 -8.57 -9.36
CA GLY A 201 -10.21 -9.26 -10.52
C GLY A 201 -9.16 -10.31 -10.21
N PHE A 202 -8.69 -10.42 -8.95
CA PHE A 202 -7.80 -11.49 -8.48
C PHE A 202 -8.61 -12.70 -8.01
N GLU A 203 -9.47 -13.21 -8.87
CA GLU A 203 -10.17 -14.45 -8.60
C GLU A 203 -9.27 -15.65 -8.90
N PRO A 204 -9.22 -16.66 -8.02
CA PRO A 204 -8.42 -17.86 -8.29
C PRO A 204 -8.88 -18.54 -9.56
N ALA A 205 -7.95 -19.10 -10.30
CA ALA A 205 -8.28 -19.97 -11.42
C ALA A 205 -9.07 -21.19 -10.91
N PRO A 206 -10.07 -21.68 -11.65
CA PRO A 206 -10.93 -22.80 -11.20
C PRO A 206 -10.17 -24.07 -10.85
N GLU A 207 -9.00 -24.29 -11.43
CA GLU A 207 -8.17 -25.49 -11.28
C GLU A 207 -6.81 -25.17 -10.66
N TRP A 208 -6.79 -24.32 -9.68
CA TRP A 208 -5.54 -23.90 -9.05
C TRP A 208 -5.11 -24.83 -7.90
N PRO A 209 -3.78 -25.06 -7.70
CA PRO A 209 -2.69 -24.61 -8.56
C PRO A 209 -2.63 -25.43 -9.86
N ALA A 210 -2.64 -24.72 -10.98
CA ALA A 210 -2.50 -25.37 -12.28
C ALA A 210 -1.15 -26.11 -12.34
N GLU A 211 -1.20 -27.43 -12.41
CA GLU A 211 -0.01 -28.21 -12.69
C GLU A 211 0.28 -28.10 -14.19
N PRO A 212 1.53 -27.88 -14.60
CA PRO A 212 1.84 -27.89 -16.01
C PRO A 212 1.51 -29.28 -16.57
N THR A 213 0.69 -29.31 -17.62
CA THR A 213 0.40 -30.57 -18.34
C THR A 213 1.65 -31.04 -19.07
N GLU A 214 1.69 -32.32 -19.42
CA GLU A 214 2.81 -32.89 -20.14
C GLU A 214 3.15 -32.08 -21.40
N GLY A 215 4.41 -31.66 -21.52
CA GLY A 215 4.88 -30.79 -22.61
C GLY A 215 4.68 -29.28 -22.40
N GLN A 216 3.95 -28.84 -21.37
CA GLN A 216 3.88 -27.43 -21.01
C GLN A 216 5.10 -26.97 -20.24
N ARG A 217 5.43 -25.67 -20.40
CA ARG A 217 6.48 -25.04 -19.60
C ARG A 217 5.93 -24.60 -18.26
N PHE A 218 6.73 -24.73 -17.22
CA PHE A 218 6.46 -24.07 -15.96
C PHE A 218 6.70 -22.57 -16.11
N VAL A 219 5.67 -21.76 -15.88
CA VAL A 219 5.71 -20.32 -16.11
C VAL A 219 5.86 -19.58 -14.79
N PHE A 220 6.97 -18.89 -14.62
CA PHE A 220 7.13 -17.87 -13.60
C PHE A 220 6.68 -16.53 -14.14
N CYS A 221 6.00 -15.72 -13.33
CA CYS A 221 5.70 -14.35 -13.70
C CYS A 221 6.26 -13.39 -12.66
N MET A 222 6.69 -12.25 -13.12
CA MET A 222 6.95 -11.08 -12.30
C MET A 222 6.29 -9.86 -12.95
N GLY A 223 5.79 -8.94 -12.13
CA GLY A 223 5.16 -7.72 -12.63
C GLY A 223 5.49 -6.56 -11.73
N ASP A 224 6.15 -5.61 -12.30
CA ASP A 224 6.32 -4.23 -11.81
C ASP A 224 6.97 -3.40 -12.92
N ALA A 225 6.99 -2.07 -12.76
CA ALA A 225 7.80 -1.23 -13.64
C ALA A 225 9.27 -1.66 -13.55
N LEU A 226 9.91 -1.89 -14.70
CA LEU A 226 11.33 -2.27 -14.78
C LEU A 226 12.22 -1.06 -14.42
N THR A 227 12.31 -0.81 -13.13
CA THR A 227 13.12 0.25 -12.52
C THR A 227 14.41 -0.35 -11.93
N PRO A 228 15.38 0.47 -11.54
CA PRO A 228 16.56 0.00 -10.81
C PRO A 228 16.26 -0.80 -9.53
N ARG A 229 15.06 -0.63 -8.97
CA ARG A 229 14.63 -1.26 -7.71
C ARG A 229 13.68 -2.43 -7.89
N SER A 230 13.29 -2.75 -9.13
CA SER A 230 12.34 -3.85 -9.40
C SER A 230 12.90 -5.25 -9.12
N GLY A 231 14.21 -5.38 -8.94
CA GLY A 231 14.86 -6.68 -8.75
C GLY A 231 14.91 -7.55 -10.02
N ALA A 232 14.56 -7.02 -11.20
CA ALA A 232 14.57 -7.78 -12.45
C ALA A 232 15.95 -8.39 -12.76
N HIS A 233 17.04 -7.68 -12.47
CA HIS A 233 18.41 -8.18 -12.64
C HIS A 233 18.70 -9.41 -11.78
N ILE A 234 18.12 -9.50 -10.57
CA ILE A 234 18.26 -10.67 -9.69
C ILE A 234 17.60 -11.88 -10.36
N VAL A 235 16.40 -11.67 -10.92
CA VAL A 235 15.66 -12.73 -11.62
C VAL A 235 16.42 -13.22 -12.84
N ILE A 236 16.97 -12.32 -13.67
CA ILE A 236 17.76 -12.70 -14.85
C ILE A 236 19.01 -13.54 -14.48
N ARG A 237 19.71 -13.16 -13.41
CA ARG A 237 20.86 -13.90 -12.91
C ARG A 237 20.46 -15.24 -12.30
N ALA A 238 19.33 -15.34 -11.61
CA ALA A 238 18.77 -16.59 -11.15
C ALA A 238 18.41 -17.52 -12.32
N MET A 239 17.81 -16.99 -13.39
CA MET A 239 17.57 -17.71 -14.64
C MET A 239 18.87 -18.30 -15.21
N ALA A 240 19.97 -17.54 -15.23
CA ALA A 240 21.27 -18.02 -15.69
C ALA A 240 21.81 -19.16 -14.80
N ALA A 241 21.61 -19.09 -13.50
CA ALA A 241 22.02 -20.15 -12.56
C ALA A 241 21.28 -21.46 -12.80
N ILE A 242 20.02 -21.43 -13.20
CA ILE A 242 19.22 -22.64 -13.48
C ILE A 242 19.25 -23.09 -14.94
N TRP A 243 19.69 -22.24 -15.86
CA TRP A 243 19.67 -22.51 -17.30
C TRP A 243 20.44 -23.76 -17.71
N GLN A 244 21.54 -24.03 -17.06
CA GLN A 244 22.39 -25.19 -17.37
C GLN A 244 21.85 -26.51 -16.79
N ARG A 245 20.84 -26.46 -15.94
CA ARG A 245 20.24 -27.64 -15.31
C ARG A 245 19.33 -28.34 -16.32
N ARG A 246 19.73 -29.55 -16.75
CA ARG A 246 18.98 -30.36 -17.71
C ARG A 246 17.96 -31.29 -17.05
N ASP A 247 18.06 -31.45 -15.75
CA ASP A 247 17.18 -32.30 -14.92
C ASP A 247 15.86 -31.57 -14.54
N LEU A 248 15.69 -30.32 -14.93
CA LEU A 248 14.50 -29.54 -14.62
C LEU A 248 13.45 -29.64 -15.73
N PRO A 249 12.15 -29.53 -15.39
CA PRO A 249 11.09 -29.35 -16.37
C PRO A 249 11.36 -28.16 -17.29
N ALA A 250 10.71 -28.11 -18.44
CA ALA A 250 10.76 -26.92 -19.28
C ALA A 250 10.13 -25.73 -18.53
N TRP A 251 10.79 -24.58 -18.56
CA TRP A 251 10.35 -23.38 -17.85
C TRP A 251 10.56 -22.11 -18.67
N GLU A 252 9.88 -21.03 -18.26
CA GLU A 252 10.08 -19.68 -18.78
C GLU A 252 9.74 -18.65 -17.71
N VAL A 253 10.26 -17.43 -17.86
CA VAL A 253 9.91 -16.28 -17.04
C VAL A 253 9.20 -15.25 -17.91
N ARG A 254 8.03 -14.79 -17.47
CA ARG A 254 7.29 -13.68 -18.07
C ARG A 254 7.40 -12.47 -17.16
N ALA A 255 7.94 -11.40 -17.69
CA ALA A 255 7.99 -10.12 -16.98
C ALA A 255 7.04 -9.14 -17.64
N ALA A 256 6.06 -8.62 -16.92
CA ALA A 256 5.16 -7.59 -17.38
C ALA A 256 5.53 -6.25 -16.77
N GLY A 257 5.64 -5.26 -17.62
CA GLY A 257 5.91 -3.89 -17.21
C GLY A 257 6.85 -3.20 -18.19
N GLY A 258 6.57 -1.92 -18.44
CA GLY A 258 7.49 -1.02 -19.11
C GLY A 258 8.43 -0.36 -18.10
N GLY A 259 9.44 0.33 -18.57
CA GLY A 259 10.29 1.11 -17.68
C GLY A 259 11.63 1.45 -18.31
N PRO A 260 12.41 2.31 -17.66
CA PRO A 260 13.68 2.79 -18.21
C PRO A 260 14.73 1.68 -18.36
N ARG A 261 14.57 0.56 -17.63
CA ARG A 261 15.49 -0.57 -17.68
C ARG A 261 15.05 -1.71 -18.59
N PHE A 262 14.00 -1.52 -19.38
CA PHE A 262 13.52 -2.56 -20.29
C PHE A 262 14.64 -3.09 -21.22
N GLN A 263 15.40 -2.18 -21.85
CA GLN A 263 16.50 -2.57 -22.73
C GLN A 263 17.66 -3.19 -21.95
N GLU A 264 18.01 -2.65 -20.78
CA GLU A 264 19.07 -3.20 -19.94
C GLU A 264 18.78 -4.64 -19.50
N VAL A 265 17.52 -4.95 -19.20
CA VAL A 265 17.07 -6.30 -18.83
C VAL A 265 17.23 -7.27 -20.01
N LEU A 266 16.90 -6.83 -21.23
CA LEU A 266 17.11 -7.62 -22.43
C LEU A 266 18.59 -7.88 -22.69
N ASP A 267 19.42 -6.83 -22.64
CA ASP A 267 20.85 -6.91 -22.88
C ASP A 267 21.54 -7.84 -21.86
N GLU A 268 21.13 -7.76 -20.58
CA GLU A 268 21.64 -8.66 -19.53
C GLU A 268 21.21 -10.11 -19.80
N ALA A 269 19.95 -10.35 -20.18
CA ALA A 269 19.46 -11.69 -20.51
C ALA A 269 20.19 -12.29 -21.72
N GLU A 270 20.50 -11.49 -22.74
CA GLU A 270 21.29 -11.90 -23.90
C GLU A 270 22.72 -12.23 -23.51
N SER A 271 23.38 -11.38 -22.74
CA SER A 271 24.75 -11.57 -22.28
C SER A 271 24.94 -12.84 -21.45
N LEU A 272 23.88 -13.23 -20.70
CA LEU A 272 23.86 -14.45 -19.88
C LEU A 272 23.29 -15.68 -20.61
N GLY A 273 22.90 -15.53 -21.89
CA GLY A 273 22.40 -16.61 -22.72
C GLY A 273 21.02 -17.16 -22.33
N VAL A 274 20.21 -16.40 -21.61
CA VAL A 274 18.89 -16.82 -21.10
C VAL A 274 17.72 -16.13 -21.80
N GLN A 275 17.98 -15.31 -22.81
CA GLN A 275 16.97 -14.54 -23.53
C GLN A 275 15.83 -15.42 -24.07
N SER A 276 16.12 -16.64 -24.54
CA SER A 276 15.11 -17.57 -25.05
C SER A 276 14.11 -18.08 -24.01
N ARG A 277 14.35 -17.81 -22.74
CA ARG A 277 13.50 -18.17 -21.60
C ARG A 277 12.83 -16.96 -20.95
N LEU A 278 13.14 -15.75 -21.43
CA LEU A 278 12.54 -14.52 -20.97
C LEU A 278 11.52 -14.02 -21.98
N CYS A 279 10.31 -13.79 -21.53
CA CYS A 279 9.25 -13.15 -22.30
C CYS A 279 8.90 -11.80 -21.66
N LEU A 280 9.33 -10.70 -22.27
CA LEU A 280 8.92 -9.37 -21.84
C LEU A 280 7.57 -9.04 -22.47
N LEU A 281 6.58 -8.85 -21.64
CA LEU A 281 5.22 -8.49 -22.03
C LEU A 281 5.04 -6.98 -21.89
N ASN A 282 4.38 -6.37 -22.84
CA ASN A 282 3.90 -5.00 -22.70
C ASN A 282 2.95 -4.91 -21.49
N GLU A 283 2.62 -3.71 -21.06
CA GLU A 283 1.72 -3.49 -19.91
C GLU A 283 0.50 -4.39 -19.98
N GLN A 284 0.44 -5.35 -19.06
CA GLN A 284 -0.72 -6.20 -18.85
C GLN A 284 -1.25 -5.99 -17.44
N SER A 285 -2.54 -6.22 -17.25
CA SER A 285 -3.10 -6.17 -15.90
C SER A 285 -2.52 -7.32 -15.06
N LEU A 286 -2.12 -7.02 -13.83
CA LEU A 286 -1.62 -8.02 -12.88
C LEU A 286 -2.56 -9.23 -12.73
N PRO A 287 -3.91 -9.07 -12.63
CA PRO A 287 -4.82 -10.19 -12.57
C PRO A 287 -4.74 -11.12 -13.79
N HIS A 288 -4.59 -10.57 -14.99
CA HIS A 288 -4.46 -11.38 -16.20
C HIS A 288 -3.14 -12.18 -16.21
N LEU A 289 -2.04 -11.52 -15.85
CA LEU A 289 -0.73 -12.15 -15.79
C LEU A 289 -0.71 -13.32 -14.79
N LEU A 290 -1.27 -13.12 -13.60
CA LEU A 290 -1.33 -14.12 -12.54
C LEU A 290 -2.16 -15.36 -12.91
N ARG A 291 -3.17 -15.21 -13.75
CA ARG A 291 -3.96 -16.35 -14.27
C ARG A 291 -3.19 -17.21 -15.29
N THR A 292 -2.06 -16.74 -15.79
CA THR A 292 -1.26 -17.41 -16.81
C THR A 292 0.05 -17.96 -16.29
N CYS A 293 0.30 -17.89 -14.98
CA CYS A 293 1.54 -18.36 -14.39
C CYS A 293 1.34 -19.43 -13.32
N HIS A 294 2.38 -20.22 -13.09
CA HIS A 294 2.42 -21.28 -12.09
C HIS A 294 3.07 -20.79 -10.78
N ALA A 295 3.86 -19.72 -10.83
CA ALA A 295 4.43 -19.07 -9.67
C ALA A 295 4.68 -17.59 -9.93
N TRP A 296 4.53 -16.80 -8.89
CA TRP A 296 4.74 -15.36 -8.90
C TRP A 296 6.03 -14.99 -8.18
N ILE A 297 6.88 -14.20 -8.81
CA ILE A 297 8.11 -13.69 -8.23
C ILE A 297 7.92 -12.21 -7.85
N ALA A 298 8.08 -11.92 -6.55
CA ALA A 298 8.15 -10.59 -5.98
C ALA A 298 9.58 -10.34 -5.48
N PRO A 299 10.51 -9.94 -6.34
CA PRO A 299 11.92 -9.94 -5.99
C PRO A 299 12.27 -8.89 -4.94
N GLY A 300 11.51 -7.81 -4.83
CA GLY A 300 11.52 -6.78 -3.80
C GLY A 300 12.90 -6.43 -3.25
N SER A 301 13.52 -5.41 -3.83
CA SER A 301 14.80 -4.89 -3.32
C SER A 301 14.70 -3.52 -2.68
N ALA A 302 13.49 -2.92 -2.66
CA ALA A 302 13.30 -1.58 -2.14
C ALA A 302 12.56 -1.62 -0.80
N PRO A 303 13.11 -0.99 0.24
CA PRO A 303 12.46 -0.94 1.56
C PRO A 303 11.14 -0.13 1.56
N ASP A 304 10.89 0.62 0.50
CA ASP A 304 9.66 1.37 0.23
C ASP A 304 8.82 0.76 -0.92
N GLU A 305 9.01 -0.54 -1.19
CA GLU A 305 8.24 -1.28 -2.20
C GLU A 305 6.75 -1.30 -1.87
N LEU A 306 5.94 -1.29 -2.94
CA LEU A 306 4.50 -1.41 -2.78
C LEU A 306 4.12 -2.83 -2.34
N PRO A 307 3.30 -2.97 -1.31
CA PRO A 307 2.85 -4.29 -0.84
C PRO A 307 1.99 -5.03 -1.85
N GLU A 308 1.58 -4.37 -2.93
CA GLU A 308 0.78 -4.94 -4.01
C GLU A 308 1.50 -6.09 -4.72
N THR A 309 2.84 -6.01 -4.85
CA THR A 309 3.61 -7.03 -5.57
C THR A 309 3.52 -8.39 -4.88
N LEU A 310 3.73 -8.45 -3.56
CA LEU A 310 3.55 -9.68 -2.78
C LEU A 310 2.06 -10.07 -2.67
N GLY A 311 1.22 -9.09 -2.34
CA GLY A 311 -0.21 -9.29 -2.11
C GLY A 311 -0.96 -9.78 -3.35
N ALA A 312 -0.52 -9.40 -4.55
CA ALA A 312 -1.13 -9.82 -5.81
C ALA A 312 -1.09 -11.36 -5.98
N GLY A 313 0.07 -11.97 -5.75
CA GLY A 313 0.20 -13.43 -5.79
C GLY A 313 -0.70 -14.12 -4.75
N GLN A 314 -0.74 -13.60 -3.52
CA GLN A 314 -1.59 -14.13 -2.45
C GLN A 314 -3.09 -13.97 -2.78
N ALA A 315 -3.49 -12.80 -3.31
CA ALA A 315 -4.87 -12.56 -3.70
C ALA A 315 -5.33 -13.49 -4.83
N ALA A 316 -4.46 -13.78 -5.79
CA ALA A 316 -4.72 -14.68 -6.92
C ALA A 316 -4.51 -16.17 -6.56
N GLN A 317 -4.14 -16.49 -5.32
CA GLN A 317 -3.79 -17.84 -4.88
C GLN A 317 -2.68 -18.48 -5.72
N THR A 318 -1.73 -17.69 -6.16
CA THR A 318 -0.54 -18.14 -6.91
C THR A 318 0.61 -18.36 -5.94
N PRO A 319 1.37 -19.47 -6.02
CA PRO A 319 2.57 -19.65 -5.21
C PRO A 319 3.52 -18.48 -5.35
N VAL A 320 3.93 -17.91 -4.23
CA VAL A 320 4.76 -16.70 -4.21
C VAL A 320 6.19 -17.04 -3.84
N ILE A 321 7.13 -16.46 -4.59
CA ILE A 321 8.56 -16.41 -4.26
C ILE A 321 8.89 -14.95 -4.00
N CYS A 322 9.45 -14.59 -2.84
CA CYS A 322 9.76 -13.20 -2.53
C CYS A 322 11.13 -13.04 -1.88
N GLY A 323 11.73 -11.87 -2.07
CA GLY A 323 12.97 -11.48 -1.39
C GLY A 323 12.74 -11.29 0.11
N GLN A 324 13.73 -11.60 0.91
CA GLN A 324 13.72 -11.40 2.37
C GLN A 324 13.94 -9.91 2.64
N SER A 325 12.85 -9.18 2.80
CA SER A 325 12.83 -7.75 3.14
C SER A 325 11.99 -7.51 4.38
N ALA A 326 12.28 -6.43 5.12
CA ALA A 326 11.52 -6.09 6.32
C ALA A 326 10.01 -5.94 6.06
N LEU A 327 9.62 -5.49 4.85
CA LEU A 327 8.22 -5.39 4.45
C LEU A 327 7.58 -6.76 4.24
N HIS A 328 8.28 -7.66 3.54
CA HIS A 328 7.79 -9.01 3.29
C HIS A 328 7.71 -9.81 4.59
N GLU A 329 8.73 -9.75 5.44
CA GLU A 329 8.74 -10.39 6.76
C GLU A 329 7.57 -9.91 7.63
N GLN A 330 7.34 -8.60 7.67
CA GLN A 330 6.20 -8.04 8.40
C GLN A 330 4.85 -8.57 7.87
N ARG A 331 4.71 -8.67 6.54
CA ARG A 331 3.47 -9.11 5.93
C ARG A 331 3.22 -10.60 6.09
N LEU A 332 4.29 -11.38 6.09
CA LEU A 332 4.27 -12.83 6.27
C LEU A 332 4.32 -13.27 7.74
N ALA A 333 4.46 -12.35 8.69
CA ALA A 333 4.63 -12.68 10.11
C ALA A 333 3.52 -13.59 10.68
N ALA A 334 2.27 -13.44 10.19
CA ALA A 334 1.14 -14.28 10.61
C ALA A 334 1.07 -15.63 9.87
N ALA A 335 1.74 -15.78 8.73
CA ALA A 335 1.81 -17.00 7.93
C ALA A 335 3.16 -17.06 7.18
N PRO A 336 4.25 -17.44 7.86
CA PRO A 336 5.60 -17.46 7.25
C PRO A 336 5.72 -18.35 6.01
N ASP A 337 4.92 -19.41 5.96
CA ASP A 337 4.90 -20.37 4.85
C ASP A 337 4.11 -19.85 3.62
N ALA A 338 3.56 -18.66 3.67
CA ALA A 338 2.78 -18.08 2.56
C ALA A 338 3.64 -17.57 1.38
N ALA A 339 4.95 -17.77 1.44
CA ALA A 339 5.88 -17.54 0.34
C ALA A 339 7.15 -18.41 0.51
N CYS A 340 7.82 -18.69 -0.61
CA CYS A 340 9.20 -19.18 -0.59
C CYS A 340 10.12 -17.96 -0.54
N MET A 341 10.81 -17.73 0.59
CA MET A 341 11.67 -16.55 0.76
C MET A 341 13.10 -16.86 0.37
N PHE A 342 13.72 -15.98 -0.41
CA PHE A 342 15.14 -16.02 -0.78
C PHE A 342 15.90 -14.86 -0.14
N GLU A 343 17.19 -15.02 0.06
CA GLU A 343 18.07 -13.96 0.61
C GLU A 343 18.08 -12.73 -0.31
N GLU A 344 17.91 -11.57 0.28
CA GLU A 344 17.86 -10.31 -0.47
C GLU A 344 19.11 -10.11 -1.34
N ASN A 345 18.90 -9.70 -2.60
CA ASN A 345 19.95 -9.51 -3.60
C ASN A 345 20.82 -10.76 -3.91
N ASN A 346 20.36 -11.96 -3.57
CA ASN A 346 21.06 -13.21 -3.85
C ASN A 346 20.38 -14.02 -4.98
N PRO A 347 20.90 -13.93 -6.23
CA PRO A 347 20.35 -14.69 -7.36
C PRO A 347 20.42 -16.22 -7.19
N GLN A 348 21.41 -16.71 -6.47
CA GLN A 348 21.56 -18.16 -6.24
C GLN A 348 20.46 -18.67 -5.30
N SER A 349 20.18 -17.95 -4.22
CA SER A 349 19.08 -18.25 -3.31
C SER A 349 17.71 -18.16 -4.02
N LEU A 350 17.51 -17.19 -4.92
CA LEU A 350 16.32 -17.14 -5.76
C LEU A 350 16.23 -18.35 -6.70
N ALA A 351 17.34 -18.76 -7.33
CA ALA A 351 17.37 -19.93 -8.19
C ALA A 351 16.96 -21.21 -7.44
N GLU A 352 17.40 -21.40 -6.21
CA GLU A 352 17.00 -22.52 -5.35
C GLU A 352 15.49 -22.47 -5.05
N CYS A 353 14.93 -21.30 -4.70
CA CYS A 353 13.49 -21.13 -4.52
C CYS A 353 12.71 -21.45 -5.80
N MET A 354 13.20 -20.99 -6.97
CA MET A 354 12.57 -21.29 -8.27
C MET A 354 12.58 -22.80 -8.54
N ILE A 355 13.69 -23.50 -8.30
CA ILE A 355 13.78 -24.95 -8.47
C ILE A 355 12.79 -25.64 -7.54
N ASN A 356 12.79 -25.31 -6.26
CA ASN A 356 11.93 -25.94 -5.26
C ASN A 356 10.44 -25.75 -5.63
N VAL A 357 10.03 -24.52 -5.94
CA VAL A 357 8.63 -24.23 -6.33
C VAL A 357 8.26 -24.93 -7.64
N MET A 358 9.18 -25.06 -8.59
CA MET A 358 8.93 -25.73 -9.87
C MET A 358 8.79 -27.26 -9.71
N THR A 359 9.60 -27.88 -8.85
CA THR A 359 9.69 -29.35 -8.74
C THR A 359 8.87 -29.96 -7.61
N ASP A 360 8.47 -29.18 -6.59
CA ASP A 360 7.71 -29.66 -5.44
C ASP A 360 6.27 -29.11 -5.44
N ALA A 361 5.33 -29.93 -5.94
CA ALA A 361 3.89 -29.60 -5.93
C ALA A 361 3.32 -29.47 -4.51
N ALA A 362 3.84 -30.22 -3.54
CA ALA A 362 3.38 -30.13 -2.16
C ALA A 362 3.78 -28.79 -1.53
N GLN A 363 4.98 -28.28 -1.87
CA GLN A 363 5.41 -26.96 -1.44
C GLN A 363 4.52 -25.87 -2.05
N ARG A 364 4.21 -25.95 -3.34
CA ARG A 364 3.27 -24.98 -3.97
C ARG A 364 1.93 -24.92 -3.24
N ARG A 365 1.35 -26.08 -2.93
CA ARG A 365 0.07 -26.15 -2.19
C ARG A 365 0.19 -25.51 -0.80
N ARG A 366 1.24 -25.84 -0.04
CA ARG A 366 1.47 -25.24 1.29
C ARG A 366 1.57 -23.72 1.23
N ILE A 367 2.29 -23.17 0.24
CA ILE A 367 2.41 -21.71 0.05
C ILE A 367 1.04 -21.09 -0.19
N VAL A 368 0.22 -21.67 -1.07
CA VAL A 368 -1.12 -21.16 -1.38
C VAL A 368 -2.05 -21.28 -0.18
N GLU A 369 -2.07 -22.41 0.51
CA GLU A 369 -2.90 -22.62 1.70
C GLU A 369 -2.57 -21.62 2.81
N ALA A 370 -1.28 -21.41 3.07
CA ALA A 370 -0.83 -20.40 4.04
C ALA A 370 -1.18 -18.96 3.57
N GLY A 371 -1.04 -18.68 2.27
CA GLY A 371 -1.41 -17.40 1.67
C GLY A 371 -2.90 -17.07 1.80
N ASN A 372 -3.76 -18.08 1.74
CA ASN A 372 -5.20 -17.93 1.92
C ASN A 372 -5.57 -17.36 3.29
N ALA A 373 -4.80 -17.66 4.34
CA ALA A 373 -5.01 -17.08 5.66
C ALA A 373 -4.78 -15.56 5.69
N LEU A 374 -3.91 -15.04 4.83
CA LEU A 374 -3.60 -13.61 4.74
C LEU A 374 -4.57 -12.83 3.84
N ARG A 375 -5.25 -13.52 2.91
CA ARG A 375 -6.11 -12.91 1.89
C ARG A 375 -7.18 -11.95 2.44
N PRO A 376 -7.93 -12.27 3.52
CA PRO A 376 -8.94 -11.36 4.06
C PRO A 376 -8.37 -10.01 4.51
N GLY A 377 -7.11 -9.98 4.92
CA GLY A 377 -6.43 -8.75 5.36
C GLY A 377 -5.84 -7.91 4.22
N LEU A 378 -5.89 -8.39 2.96
CA LEU A 378 -5.24 -7.70 1.84
C LEU A 378 -6.05 -6.53 1.29
N SER A 379 -7.36 -6.48 1.52
CA SER A 379 -8.23 -5.52 0.84
C SER A 379 -8.17 -4.11 1.45
N HIS A 380 -8.51 -3.10 0.64
CA HIS A 380 -8.72 -1.73 1.12
C HIS A 380 -9.82 -1.65 2.18
N GLU A 381 -10.86 -2.48 2.06
CA GLU A 381 -11.97 -2.55 2.99
C GLU A 381 -11.51 -3.05 4.36
N SER A 382 -10.70 -4.10 4.40
CA SER A 382 -10.12 -4.64 5.65
C SER A 382 -9.25 -3.60 6.35
N PHE A 383 -8.40 -2.91 5.59
CA PHE A 383 -7.61 -1.80 6.12
C PHE A 383 -8.50 -0.68 6.67
N ALA A 384 -9.54 -0.31 5.94
CA ALA A 384 -10.48 0.74 6.33
C ALA A 384 -11.23 0.38 7.62
N LEU A 385 -11.73 -0.86 7.73
CA LEU A 385 -12.42 -1.35 8.93
C LEU A 385 -11.49 -1.36 10.15
N ALA A 386 -10.27 -1.85 10.01
CA ALA A 386 -9.27 -1.83 11.08
C ALA A 386 -8.94 -0.39 11.53
N THR A 387 -8.86 0.54 10.58
CA THR A 387 -8.63 1.96 10.87
C THR A 387 -9.85 2.61 11.54
N CYS A 388 -11.07 2.31 11.12
CA CYS A 388 -12.31 2.75 11.78
C CYS A 388 -12.36 2.29 13.22
N THR A 389 -12.11 1.01 13.48
CA THR A 389 -12.09 0.44 14.84
C THR A 389 -11.09 1.17 15.74
N ARG A 390 -9.91 1.47 15.22
CA ARG A 390 -8.88 2.25 15.94
C ARG A 390 -9.35 3.67 16.24
N HIS A 391 -9.94 4.36 15.27
CA HIS A 391 -10.51 5.68 15.46
C HIS A 391 -11.63 5.70 16.52
N GLU A 392 -12.52 4.72 16.48
CA GLU A 392 -13.58 4.56 17.46
C GLU A 392 -13.01 4.31 18.86
N GLY A 393 -11.98 3.48 18.97
CA GLY A 393 -11.26 3.22 20.20
C GLY A 393 -10.69 4.51 20.82
N TRP A 394 -9.97 5.31 20.03
CA TRP A 394 -9.44 6.60 20.50
C TRP A 394 -10.53 7.60 20.87
N CYS A 395 -11.57 7.70 20.05
CA CYS A 395 -12.70 8.58 20.38
C CYS A 395 -13.43 8.15 21.66
N SER A 396 -13.50 6.86 21.93
CA SER A 396 -14.06 6.32 23.18
C SER A 396 -13.16 6.61 24.39
N GLN A 397 -11.84 6.45 24.26
CA GLN A 397 -10.87 6.81 25.31
C GLN A 397 -10.95 8.31 25.68
N LEU A 398 -11.20 9.16 24.68
CA LEU A 398 -11.34 10.61 24.85
C LEU A 398 -12.75 11.03 25.33
N GLY A 399 -13.68 10.10 25.50
CA GLY A 399 -15.07 10.40 25.87
C GLY A 399 -15.85 11.13 24.76
N TRP A 400 -15.42 11.00 23.50
CA TRP A 400 -16.08 11.65 22.36
C TRP A 400 -17.15 10.77 21.70
N LEU A 401 -17.15 9.48 22.01
CA LEU A 401 -18.20 8.50 21.67
C LEU A 401 -18.75 7.90 22.94
N GLU A 402 -20.07 7.82 23.06
CA GLU A 402 -20.73 7.05 24.12
C GLU A 402 -20.42 5.56 23.89
N LYS A 403 -20.12 4.85 25.00
CA LYS A 403 -19.69 3.44 24.93
C LYS A 403 -20.71 2.50 24.30
N ASN A 404 -22.00 2.88 24.22
CA ASN A 404 -23.11 2.06 23.73
C ASN A 404 -24.05 2.78 22.74
N SER A 405 -23.60 3.83 22.06
CA SER A 405 -24.46 4.46 21.05
C SER A 405 -24.66 3.51 19.87
N PRO A 406 -25.91 3.18 19.49
CA PRO A 406 -26.19 2.44 18.28
C PRO A 406 -25.69 3.24 17.06
N PRO A 407 -25.39 2.57 15.92
CA PRO A 407 -25.02 3.26 14.70
C PRO A 407 -26.12 4.27 14.32
N GLN A 408 -25.74 5.50 14.05
CA GLN A 408 -26.68 6.52 13.57
C GLN A 408 -27.10 6.14 12.15
N ALA A 409 -28.39 6.23 11.87
CA ALA A 409 -28.88 6.07 10.51
C ALA A 409 -28.14 7.01 9.54
N PRO A 410 -27.84 6.59 8.30
CA PRO A 410 -27.17 7.42 7.32
C PRO A 410 -27.95 8.74 7.17
N VAL A 411 -27.25 9.85 7.32
CA VAL A 411 -27.84 11.19 7.11
C VAL A 411 -28.20 11.27 5.64
N GLN A 412 -29.48 11.19 5.35
CA GLN A 412 -30.00 11.54 4.01
C GLN A 412 -29.65 13.01 3.76
N SER A 413 -28.81 13.24 2.78
CA SER A 413 -28.38 14.58 2.30
C SER A 413 -29.43 15.20 1.39
#